data_6cd53f2c9175e89ddb439d2bdc68813f
#
_entry.id   6cd53f2c9175e89ddb439d2bdc68813f
#
_cell.length_a   1.000
_cell.length_b   1.000
_cell.length_c   1.000
_cell.angle_alpha   90.00
_cell.angle_beta   90.00
_cell.angle_gamma   90.00
#
_symmetry.space_group_name_H-M   'P 1'
#
loop_
_entity.id
_entity.type
_entity.pdbx_description
1 polymer ?
#
loop_
_entity_poly.entity_id
_entity_poly.type
_entity_poly.pdbx_seq_one_letter_code
_entity_poly.pdbx_strand_id
1 'polypeptide(L)'
;INKHKKIKSTKNFFVTKNLKEIFLKTNTFIIIVLNEKQCEKIVNKFIEIKKNIKINKNHTIINCATVSPNWVEKIYKKLKKNNFEYIDCPVSGGPKKAISGNLSLILSSKKNIYKKNFALLKDIGNNIYNLGNKIGTGSTVKIINNCLAGIQILSAAEAIMLAKKEKINLKKIFKIINNSSGQSWMFADRGKRMIEKKYIKPLSRLSIFKKDMKLANN
;
A
#
# COMPACT_ATOMS: atom_id res chain seq x y z
N ILE A 1 -3.41 13.45 -13.66
CA ILE A 1 -4.70 12.77 -13.44
C ILE A 1 -4.73 11.63 -14.44
N ASN A 2 -4.52 10.39 -13.99
CA ASN A 2 -4.63 9.23 -14.88
C ASN A 2 -6.06 9.21 -15.44
N LYS A 3 -6.17 9.26 -16.78
CA LYS A 3 -7.38 8.80 -17.46
C LYS A 3 -7.58 7.36 -16.99
N HIS A 4 -8.53 7.14 -16.11
CA HIS A 4 -8.90 5.80 -15.68
C HIS A 4 -9.25 5.03 -16.94
N LYS A 5 -8.46 4.02 -17.29
CA LYS A 5 -8.94 3.00 -18.23
C LYS A 5 -10.26 2.52 -17.64
N LYS A 6 -11.35 2.71 -18.36
CA LYS A 6 -12.66 2.21 -17.93
C LYS A 6 -12.54 0.69 -17.86
N ILE A 7 -12.37 0.18 -16.66
CA ILE A 7 -12.39 -1.26 -16.43
C ILE A 7 -13.82 -1.69 -16.68
N LYS A 8 -14.03 -2.62 -17.62
CA LYS A 8 -15.35 -3.16 -17.97
C LYS A 8 -15.59 -4.43 -17.16
N SER A 9 -16.85 -4.67 -16.79
CA SER A 9 -17.25 -5.96 -16.23
C SER A 9 -17.07 -7.08 -17.26
N THR A 10 -16.71 -8.26 -16.75
CA THR A 10 -16.64 -9.51 -17.53
C THR A 10 -17.50 -10.58 -16.83
N LYS A 11 -17.61 -11.80 -17.39
CA LYS A 11 -18.34 -12.90 -16.76
C LYS A 11 -17.91 -13.15 -15.30
N ASN A 12 -16.61 -13.01 -15.01
CA ASN A 12 -16.03 -13.30 -13.69
C ASN A 12 -15.59 -12.04 -12.92
N PHE A 13 -15.80 -10.85 -13.48
CA PHE A 13 -15.33 -9.59 -12.90
C PHE A 13 -16.40 -8.51 -13.04
N PHE A 14 -16.96 -8.10 -11.91
CA PHE A 14 -18.02 -7.11 -11.82
C PHE A 14 -17.48 -5.76 -11.37
N VAL A 15 -17.82 -4.70 -12.11
CA VAL A 15 -17.41 -3.32 -11.81
C VAL A 15 -18.63 -2.48 -11.48
N THR A 16 -18.63 -1.89 -10.30
CA THR A 16 -19.69 -0.96 -9.85
C THR A 16 -19.11 0.20 -9.05
N LYS A 17 -19.83 1.32 -9.00
CA LYS A 17 -19.60 2.42 -8.06
C LYS A 17 -20.45 2.32 -6.81
N ASN A 18 -21.39 1.37 -6.76
CA ASN A 18 -22.33 1.19 -5.68
C ASN A 18 -21.77 0.23 -4.61
N LEU A 19 -21.39 0.78 -3.47
CA LEU A 19 -20.83 -0.02 -2.36
C LEU A 19 -21.83 -1.03 -1.79
N LYS A 20 -23.15 -0.77 -1.88
CA LYS A 20 -24.18 -1.72 -1.44
C LYS A 20 -24.19 -2.99 -2.29
N GLU A 21 -24.03 -2.85 -3.62
CA GLU A 21 -23.92 -4.01 -4.52
C GLU A 21 -22.68 -4.85 -4.22
N ILE A 22 -21.55 -4.21 -3.95
CA ILE A 22 -20.31 -4.91 -3.55
C ILE A 22 -20.56 -5.65 -2.23
N PHE A 23 -21.17 -4.97 -1.26
CA PHE A 23 -21.43 -5.52 0.07
C PHE A 23 -22.30 -6.78 0.04
N LEU A 24 -23.31 -6.81 -0.83
CA LEU A 24 -24.21 -7.94 -0.98
C LEU A 24 -23.56 -9.15 -1.67
N LYS A 25 -22.55 -8.92 -2.52
CA LYS A 25 -21.92 -9.97 -3.35
C LYS A 25 -20.73 -10.67 -2.69
N THR A 26 -20.14 -10.07 -1.65
CA THR A 26 -18.92 -10.63 -1.02
C THR A 26 -18.90 -10.43 0.49
N ASN A 27 -18.12 -11.27 1.17
CA ASN A 27 -17.88 -11.15 2.61
C ASN A 27 -16.48 -10.62 2.94
N THR A 28 -15.61 -10.50 1.94
CA THR A 28 -14.24 -9.98 2.13
C THR A 28 -14.02 -8.78 1.22
N PHE A 29 -13.59 -7.68 1.82
CA PHE A 29 -13.36 -6.40 1.15
C PHE A 29 -11.89 -6.00 1.27
N ILE A 30 -11.26 -5.74 0.13
CA ILE A 30 -9.90 -5.21 0.09
C ILE A 30 -9.99 -3.71 -0.16
N ILE A 31 -9.47 -2.90 0.79
CA ILE A 31 -9.46 -1.44 0.68
C ILE A 31 -8.06 -0.99 0.24
N ILE A 32 -7.95 -0.42 -0.96
CA ILE A 32 -6.72 0.15 -1.51
C ILE A 32 -7.01 1.59 -1.93
N VAL A 33 -6.77 2.54 -1.03
CA VAL A 33 -7.00 3.97 -1.25
C VAL A 33 -5.83 4.80 -0.74
N LEU A 34 -5.85 6.10 -0.99
CA LEU A 34 -4.70 6.96 -0.76
C LEU A 34 -4.47 7.32 0.72
N ASN A 35 -5.54 7.49 1.52
CA ASN A 35 -5.43 8.05 2.87
C ASN A 35 -6.55 7.57 3.81
N GLU A 36 -6.41 7.94 5.09
CA GLU A 36 -7.33 7.60 6.18
C GLU A 36 -8.76 8.08 5.92
N LYS A 37 -8.93 9.32 5.45
CA LYS A 37 -10.26 9.90 5.16
C LYS A 37 -11.05 9.08 4.14
N GLN A 38 -10.37 8.58 3.11
CA GLN A 38 -11.00 7.71 2.10
C GLN A 38 -11.33 6.33 2.68
N CYS A 39 -10.43 5.74 3.47
CA CYS A 39 -10.69 4.49 4.18
C CYS A 39 -11.90 4.62 5.09
N GLU A 40 -11.96 5.68 5.91
CA GLU A 40 -13.02 5.91 6.88
C GLU A 40 -14.38 6.08 6.22
N LYS A 41 -14.43 6.79 5.08
CA LYS A 41 -15.66 6.94 4.29
C LYS A 41 -16.21 5.58 3.84
N ILE A 42 -15.35 4.69 3.35
CA ILE A 42 -15.75 3.34 2.91
C ILE A 42 -16.21 2.49 4.09
N VAL A 43 -15.43 2.48 5.17
CA VAL A 43 -15.74 1.72 6.39
C VAL A 43 -17.08 2.17 6.99
N ASN A 44 -17.31 3.47 7.10
CA ASN A 44 -18.56 4.01 7.63
C ASN A 44 -19.75 3.58 6.78
N LYS A 45 -19.59 3.61 5.45
CA LYS A 45 -20.65 3.17 4.53
C LYS A 45 -20.94 1.67 4.64
N PHE A 46 -19.92 0.83 4.81
CA PHE A 46 -20.12 -0.61 5.04
C PHE A 46 -20.84 -0.88 6.37
N ILE A 47 -20.52 -0.15 7.43
CA ILE A 47 -21.21 -0.26 8.72
C ILE A 47 -22.68 0.16 8.58
N GLU A 48 -22.97 1.27 7.90
CA GLU A 48 -24.31 1.75 7.60
C GLU A 48 -25.12 0.70 6.82
N ILE A 49 -24.56 0.17 5.74
CA ILE A 49 -25.19 -0.85 4.89
C ILE A 49 -25.52 -2.08 5.73
N LYS A 50 -24.55 -2.58 6.52
CA LYS A 50 -24.73 -3.76 7.36
C LYS A 50 -25.87 -3.60 8.36
N LYS A 51 -25.99 -2.43 9.01
CA LYS A 51 -27.07 -2.13 9.95
C LYS A 51 -28.44 -2.08 9.26
N ASN A 52 -28.51 -1.42 8.10
CA ASN A 52 -29.78 -1.24 7.38
C ASN A 52 -30.34 -2.56 6.81
N ILE A 53 -29.45 -3.51 6.43
CA ILE A 53 -29.87 -4.80 5.85
C ILE A 53 -30.07 -5.86 6.95
N LYS A 54 -29.73 -5.56 8.21
CA LYS A 54 -29.81 -6.48 9.36
C LYS A 54 -29.08 -7.82 9.13
N ILE A 55 -28.00 -7.82 8.35
CA ILE A 55 -27.22 -9.03 8.09
C ILE A 55 -26.34 -9.36 9.30
N ASN A 56 -26.56 -10.53 9.88
CA ASN A 56 -25.74 -11.07 10.98
C ASN A 56 -24.58 -11.96 10.47
N LYS A 57 -23.96 -11.61 9.36
CA LYS A 57 -22.83 -12.34 8.78
C LYS A 57 -21.52 -11.62 9.08
N ASN A 58 -20.48 -12.39 9.39
CA ASN A 58 -19.14 -11.82 9.56
C ASN A 58 -18.55 -11.40 8.21
N HIS A 59 -18.14 -10.15 8.14
CA HIS A 59 -17.44 -9.59 6.97
C HIS A 59 -16.00 -9.25 7.37
N THR A 60 -15.06 -9.51 6.47
CA THR A 60 -13.65 -9.22 6.69
C THR A 60 -13.23 -7.99 5.87
N ILE A 61 -12.56 -7.04 6.49
CA ILE A 61 -11.91 -5.91 5.82
C ILE A 61 -10.40 -6.12 5.85
N ILE A 62 -9.79 -6.17 4.68
CA ILE A 62 -8.34 -6.18 4.47
C ILE A 62 -7.93 -4.78 4.04
N ASN A 63 -7.29 -4.02 4.93
CA ASN A 63 -6.87 -2.65 4.63
C ASN A 63 -5.44 -2.64 4.10
N CYS A 64 -5.29 -2.35 2.80
CA CYS A 64 -4.00 -2.26 2.13
C CYS A 64 -3.49 -0.82 1.97
N ALA A 65 -4.24 0.17 2.47
CA ALA A 65 -3.81 1.57 2.44
C ALA A 65 -2.71 1.85 3.48
N THR A 66 -1.77 2.74 3.16
CA THR A 66 -0.80 3.24 4.12
C THR A 66 -1.43 4.37 4.96
N VAL A 67 -1.65 4.08 6.23
CA VAL A 67 -2.33 4.92 7.22
C VAL A 67 -1.58 4.87 8.56
N SER A 68 -1.90 5.77 9.51
CA SER A 68 -1.24 5.77 10.81
C SER A 68 -1.66 4.57 11.68
N PRO A 69 -0.78 4.01 12.50
CA PRO A 69 -1.12 2.93 13.45
C PRO A 69 -2.24 3.33 14.42
N ASN A 70 -2.23 4.57 14.91
CA ASN A 70 -3.26 5.10 15.79
C ASN A 70 -4.65 5.09 15.12
N TRP A 71 -4.71 5.47 13.85
CA TRP A 71 -5.95 5.39 13.07
C TRP A 71 -6.40 3.93 12.89
N VAL A 72 -5.46 3.01 12.61
CA VAL A 72 -5.76 1.58 12.46
C VAL A 72 -6.37 1.01 13.74
N GLU A 73 -5.82 1.31 14.90
CA GLU A 73 -6.37 0.87 16.18
C GLU A 73 -7.78 1.41 16.43
N LYS A 74 -8.00 2.72 16.15
CA LYS A 74 -9.30 3.36 16.26
C LYS A 74 -10.35 2.69 15.37
N ILE A 75 -10.01 2.49 14.09
CA ILE A 75 -10.93 1.90 13.13
C ILE A 75 -11.20 0.42 13.41
N TYR A 76 -10.20 -0.32 13.87
CA TYR A 76 -10.35 -1.70 14.32
C TYR A 76 -11.36 -1.83 15.47
N LYS A 77 -11.25 -0.98 16.50
CA LYS A 77 -12.22 -0.95 17.61
C LYS A 77 -13.64 -0.69 17.11
N LYS A 78 -13.79 0.25 16.17
CA LYS A 78 -15.08 0.59 15.54
C LYS A 78 -15.66 -0.59 14.74
N LEU A 79 -14.82 -1.25 13.93
CA LEU A 79 -15.21 -2.40 13.12
C LEU A 79 -15.59 -3.60 13.99
N LYS A 80 -14.83 -3.89 15.04
CA LYS A 80 -15.13 -4.97 16.00
C LYS A 80 -16.50 -4.79 16.66
N LYS A 81 -16.85 -3.55 17.07
CA LYS A 81 -18.18 -3.22 17.64
C LYS A 81 -19.34 -3.44 16.64
N ASN A 82 -19.05 -3.49 15.34
CA ASN A 82 -20.05 -3.70 14.29
C ASN A 82 -19.92 -5.09 13.61
N ASN A 83 -19.32 -6.07 14.30
CA ASN A 83 -19.15 -7.46 13.84
C ASN A 83 -18.43 -7.56 12.48
N PHE A 84 -17.33 -6.81 12.31
CA PHE A 84 -16.39 -6.98 11.22
C PHE A 84 -15.08 -7.57 11.72
N GLU A 85 -14.53 -8.49 10.95
CA GLU A 85 -13.14 -8.94 11.04
C GLU A 85 -12.21 -7.94 10.32
N TYR A 86 -10.96 -7.82 10.77
CA TYR A 86 -10.03 -6.85 10.20
C TYR A 86 -8.63 -7.41 10.07
N ILE A 87 -7.99 -7.10 8.94
CA ILE A 87 -6.58 -7.34 8.66
C ILE A 87 -5.95 -6.01 8.29
N ASP A 88 -5.00 -5.54 9.09
CA ASP A 88 -4.10 -4.44 8.73
C ASP A 88 -3.03 -5.01 7.81
N CYS A 89 -3.06 -4.66 6.52
CA CYS A 89 -2.26 -5.31 5.48
C CYS A 89 -1.71 -4.33 4.44
N PRO A 90 -0.96 -3.30 4.84
CA PRO A 90 -0.31 -2.44 3.86
C PRO A 90 0.60 -3.23 2.94
N VAL A 91 0.67 -2.79 1.67
CA VAL A 91 1.43 -3.47 0.62
C VAL A 91 2.67 -2.69 0.20
N SER A 92 3.69 -3.40 -0.30
CA SER A 92 4.92 -2.82 -0.81
C SER A 92 5.33 -3.47 -2.14
N GLY A 93 6.02 -2.71 -3.02
CA GLY A 93 6.52 -3.21 -4.30
C GLY A 93 6.22 -2.31 -5.50
N GLY A 94 5.31 -1.36 -5.34
CA GLY A 94 4.95 -0.40 -6.39
C GLY A 94 4.24 -1.04 -7.60
N PRO A 95 3.99 -0.25 -8.67
CA PRO A 95 3.18 -0.69 -9.80
C PRO A 95 3.71 -1.92 -10.52
N LYS A 96 5.03 -2.08 -10.64
CA LYS A 96 5.63 -3.23 -11.33
C LYS A 96 5.27 -4.54 -10.63
N LYS A 97 5.47 -4.59 -9.29
CA LYS A 97 5.14 -5.78 -8.50
C LYS A 97 3.63 -6.01 -8.39
N ALA A 98 2.83 -4.93 -8.41
CA ALA A 98 1.37 -5.06 -8.45
C ALA A 98 0.88 -5.73 -9.74
N ILE A 99 1.43 -5.34 -10.90
CA ILE A 99 1.08 -5.93 -12.21
C ILE A 99 1.47 -7.42 -12.29
N SER A 100 2.59 -7.80 -11.69
CA SER A 100 3.09 -9.18 -11.69
C SER A 100 2.55 -10.06 -10.56
N GLY A 101 1.62 -9.56 -9.71
CA GLY A 101 1.11 -10.30 -8.55
C GLY A 101 2.17 -10.56 -7.45
N ASN A 102 3.27 -9.82 -7.44
CA ASN A 102 4.43 -10.04 -6.56
C ASN A 102 4.57 -8.97 -5.47
N LEU A 103 3.46 -8.43 -4.99
CA LEU A 103 3.49 -7.48 -3.86
C LEU A 103 4.00 -8.17 -2.58
N SER A 104 4.65 -7.38 -1.73
CA SER A 104 4.93 -7.76 -0.36
C SER A 104 3.79 -7.26 0.53
N LEU A 105 3.18 -8.17 1.27
CA LEU A 105 2.11 -7.91 2.22
C LEU A 105 2.72 -7.87 3.62
N ILE A 106 2.55 -6.75 4.32
CA ILE A 106 3.07 -6.54 5.67
C ILE A 106 1.86 -6.49 6.60
N LEU A 107 1.49 -7.62 7.21
CA LEU A 107 0.19 -7.69 7.86
C LEU A 107 0.25 -7.97 9.36
N SER A 108 -0.76 -7.47 10.06
CA SER A 108 -1.10 -7.88 11.41
C SER A 108 -2.59 -8.23 11.52
N SER A 109 -2.89 -9.37 12.16
CA SER A 109 -4.24 -9.91 12.26
C SER A 109 -4.34 -11.01 13.30
N LYS A 110 -5.54 -11.29 13.81
CA LYS A 110 -5.79 -12.53 14.56
C LYS A 110 -5.50 -13.75 13.69
N LYS A 111 -4.89 -14.78 14.29
CA LYS A 111 -4.44 -16.00 13.60
C LYS A 111 -5.55 -16.71 12.80
N ASN A 112 -6.75 -16.82 13.34
CA ASN A 112 -7.90 -17.44 12.67
C ASN A 112 -8.35 -16.63 11.44
N ILE A 113 -8.38 -15.29 11.53
CA ILE A 113 -8.77 -14.40 10.42
C ILE A 113 -7.72 -14.48 9.31
N TYR A 114 -6.43 -14.45 9.66
CA TYR A 114 -5.35 -14.64 8.71
C TYR A 114 -5.47 -15.96 7.96
N LYS A 115 -5.62 -17.08 8.69
CA LYS A 115 -5.75 -18.41 8.07
C LYS A 115 -6.91 -18.51 7.10
N LYS A 116 -8.09 -17.98 7.47
CA LYS A 116 -9.29 -17.95 6.65
C LYS A 116 -9.11 -17.21 5.32
N ASN A 117 -8.27 -16.15 5.31
CA ASN A 117 -8.05 -15.31 4.13
C ASN A 117 -6.70 -15.59 3.44
N PHE A 118 -5.98 -16.64 3.83
CA PHE A 118 -4.62 -16.87 3.36
C PHE A 118 -4.52 -17.07 1.84
N ALA A 119 -5.42 -17.84 1.24
CA ALA A 119 -5.46 -18.05 -0.20
C ALA A 119 -5.62 -16.72 -0.96
N LEU A 120 -6.59 -15.89 -0.54
CA LEU A 120 -6.80 -14.57 -1.13
C LEU A 120 -5.57 -13.64 -0.97
N LEU A 121 -4.90 -13.70 0.19
CA LEU A 121 -3.69 -12.91 0.40
C LEU A 121 -2.55 -13.35 -0.53
N LYS A 122 -2.42 -14.66 -0.81
CA LYS A 122 -1.46 -15.19 -1.78
C LYS A 122 -1.71 -14.72 -3.21
N ASP A 123 -2.97 -14.54 -3.59
CA ASP A 123 -3.32 -13.99 -4.90
C ASP A 123 -2.92 -12.52 -5.07
N ILE A 124 -2.80 -11.78 -3.97
CA ILE A 124 -2.34 -10.37 -3.97
C ILE A 124 -0.82 -10.27 -4.07
N GLY A 125 -0.10 -11.19 -3.45
CA GLY A 125 1.36 -11.15 -3.45
C GLY A 125 2.02 -12.36 -2.81
N ASN A 126 3.20 -12.69 -3.28
CA ASN A 126 3.93 -13.90 -2.89
C ASN A 126 4.67 -13.77 -1.55
N ASN A 127 5.06 -12.55 -1.16
CA ASN A 127 5.80 -12.30 0.06
C ASN A 127 4.85 -11.83 1.16
N ILE A 128 4.46 -12.72 2.07
CA ILE A 128 3.52 -12.43 3.16
C ILE A 128 4.28 -12.41 4.49
N TYR A 129 4.40 -11.23 5.09
CA TYR A 129 5.02 -11.02 6.40
C TYR A 129 3.92 -10.85 7.46
N ASN A 130 3.63 -11.95 8.19
CA ASN A 130 2.66 -11.91 9.27
C ASN A 130 3.34 -11.52 10.58
N LEU A 131 3.03 -10.32 11.08
CA LEU A 131 3.61 -9.71 12.29
C LEU A 131 2.81 -10.02 13.56
N GLY A 132 1.91 -11.00 13.51
CA GLY A 132 1.13 -11.44 14.67
C GLY A 132 -0.18 -10.68 14.85
N ASN A 133 -0.71 -10.71 16.07
CA ASN A 133 -2.09 -10.30 16.36
C ASN A 133 -2.26 -8.85 16.85
N LYS A 134 -1.17 -8.13 17.09
CA LYS A 134 -1.22 -6.72 17.49
C LYS A 134 -1.56 -5.87 16.26
N ILE A 135 -2.81 -5.45 16.17
CA ILE A 135 -3.32 -4.61 15.08
C ILE A 135 -2.57 -3.28 15.05
N GLY A 136 -2.23 -2.80 13.84
CA GLY A 136 -1.43 -1.58 13.62
C GLY A 136 0.06 -1.87 13.41
N THR A 137 0.58 -3.04 13.79
CA THR A 137 2.00 -3.39 13.60
C THR A 137 2.35 -3.44 12.10
N GLY A 138 1.45 -3.92 11.24
CA GLY A 138 1.65 -3.89 9.78
C GLY A 138 1.84 -2.48 9.25
N SER A 139 0.96 -1.56 9.64
CA SER A 139 1.05 -0.14 9.30
C SER A 139 2.31 0.51 9.87
N THR A 140 2.72 0.20 11.11
CA THR A 140 3.97 0.69 11.70
C THR A 140 5.18 0.30 10.86
N VAL A 141 5.33 -0.99 10.56
CA VAL A 141 6.46 -1.48 9.75
C VAL A 141 6.43 -0.88 8.33
N LYS A 142 5.23 -0.70 7.76
CA LYS A 142 5.10 -0.02 6.46
C LYS A 142 5.59 1.42 6.49
N ILE A 143 5.28 2.17 7.54
CA ILE A 143 5.74 3.56 7.72
C ILE A 143 7.26 3.60 7.88
N ILE A 144 7.84 2.72 8.70
CA ILE A 144 9.31 2.59 8.87
C ILE A 144 9.98 2.33 7.51
N ASN A 145 9.46 1.35 6.74
CA ASN A 145 9.98 1.05 5.42
C ASN A 145 9.88 2.25 4.46
N ASN A 146 8.77 2.97 4.48
CA ASN A 146 8.56 4.11 3.58
C ASN A 146 9.38 5.33 3.99
N CYS A 147 9.64 5.52 5.29
CA CYS A 147 10.55 6.55 5.79
C CYS A 147 11.97 6.30 5.27
N LEU A 148 12.50 5.08 5.46
CA LEU A 148 13.81 4.70 4.92
C LEU A 148 13.87 4.87 3.40
N ALA A 149 12.86 4.41 2.68
CA ALA A 149 12.78 4.56 1.23
C ALA A 149 12.77 6.04 0.79
N GLY A 150 12.07 6.91 1.52
CA GLY A 150 12.04 8.36 1.26
C GLY A 150 13.41 9.02 1.43
N ILE A 151 14.13 8.67 2.50
CA ILE A 151 15.52 9.14 2.75
C ILE A 151 16.44 8.67 1.63
N GLN A 152 16.34 7.41 1.21
CA GLN A 152 17.16 6.86 0.13
C GLN A 152 16.87 7.51 -1.23
N ILE A 153 15.64 7.95 -1.50
CA ILE A 153 15.31 8.69 -2.73
C ILE A 153 15.99 10.06 -2.70
N LEU A 154 15.96 10.75 -1.56
CA LEU A 154 16.58 12.06 -1.40
C LEU A 154 18.09 11.95 -1.55
N SER A 155 18.74 11.05 -0.83
CA SER A 155 20.19 10.83 -0.94
C SER A 155 20.64 10.41 -2.33
N ALA A 156 19.82 9.62 -3.06
CA ALA A 156 20.09 9.30 -4.46
C ALA A 156 20.07 10.55 -5.36
N ALA A 157 19.12 11.47 -5.14
CA ALA A 157 19.05 12.72 -5.89
C ALA A 157 20.27 13.62 -5.61
N GLU A 158 20.67 13.77 -4.34
CA GLU A 158 21.84 14.52 -3.91
C GLU A 158 23.12 13.96 -4.54
N ALA A 159 23.35 12.65 -4.49
CA ALA A 159 24.50 11.99 -5.08
C ALA A 159 24.58 12.22 -6.61
N ILE A 160 23.45 12.15 -7.32
CA ILE A 160 23.39 12.41 -8.77
C ILE A 160 23.66 13.89 -9.07
N MET A 161 23.14 14.82 -8.26
CA MET A 161 23.40 16.25 -8.41
C MET A 161 24.88 16.59 -8.19
N LEU A 162 25.51 16.00 -7.16
CA LEU A 162 26.95 16.15 -6.90
C LEU A 162 27.78 15.64 -8.07
N ALA A 163 27.50 14.42 -8.54
CA ALA A 163 28.19 13.86 -9.71
C ALA A 163 28.05 14.74 -10.96
N LYS A 164 26.89 15.36 -11.16
CA LYS A 164 26.64 16.29 -12.26
C LYS A 164 27.46 17.59 -12.10
N LYS A 165 27.54 18.14 -10.89
CA LYS A 165 28.31 19.33 -10.56
C LYS A 165 29.80 19.08 -10.86
N GLU A 166 30.30 17.93 -10.45
CA GLU A 166 31.70 17.52 -10.68
C GLU A 166 31.95 16.99 -12.12
N LYS A 167 30.98 17.16 -13.03
CA LYS A 167 31.06 16.74 -14.44
C LYS A 167 31.40 15.25 -14.65
N ILE A 168 31.08 14.40 -13.66
CA ILE A 168 31.26 12.94 -13.73
C ILE A 168 30.21 12.34 -14.64
N ASN A 169 30.57 11.33 -15.44
CA ASN A 169 29.64 10.62 -16.28
C ASN A 169 28.59 9.87 -15.42
N LEU A 170 27.32 10.28 -15.52
CA LEU A 170 26.23 9.77 -14.69
C LEU A 170 25.97 8.27 -14.89
N LYS A 171 26.25 7.69 -16.07
CA LYS A 171 26.12 6.24 -16.30
C LYS A 171 27.22 5.46 -15.60
N LYS A 172 28.46 6.01 -15.57
CA LYS A 172 29.59 5.41 -14.84
C LYS A 172 29.35 5.44 -13.33
N ILE A 173 28.97 6.60 -12.75
CA ILE A 173 28.71 6.72 -11.32
C ILE A 173 27.55 5.82 -10.88
N PHE A 174 26.50 5.68 -11.69
CA PHE A 174 25.39 4.79 -11.43
C PHE A 174 25.84 3.32 -11.32
N LYS A 175 26.72 2.88 -12.23
CA LYS A 175 27.29 1.53 -12.18
C LYS A 175 28.18 1.33 -10.93
N ILE A 176 29.02 2.31 -10.62
CA ILE A 176 29.91 2.25 -9.45
C ILE A 176 29.10 2.15 -8.16
N ILE A 177 28.14 3.06 -7.93
CA ILE A 177 27.35 3.07 -6.69
C ILE A 177 26.55 1.77 -6.53
N ASN A 178 25.95 1.23 -7.60
CA ASN A 178 25.21 -0.03 -7.51
C ASN A 178 26.07 -1.25 -7.16
N ASN A 179 27.39 -1.16 -7.31
CA ASN A 179 28.35 -2.22 -6.95
C ASN A 179 29.22 -1.84 -5.74
N SER A 180 28.82 -0.82 -4.98
CA SER A 180 29.58 -0.30 -3.84
C SER A 180 28.68 -0.12 -2.62
N SER A 181 29.23 0.24 -1.48
CA SER A 181 28.52 0.42 -0.20
C SER A 181 27.37 1.44 -0.22
N GLY A 182 27.38 2.38 -1.17
CA GLY A 182 26.29 3.35 -1.36
C GLY A 182 25.05 2.79 -2.06
N GLN A 183 25.04 1.50 -2.39
CA GLN A 183 23.90 0.84 -3.07
C GLN A 183 22.64 0.85 -2.19
N SER A 184 21.52 1.13 -2.82
CA SER A 184 20.20 0.88 -2.25
C SER A 184 19.20 0.52 -3.37
N TRP A 185 18.13 -0.19 -2.99
CA TRP A 185 17.06 -0.50 -3.95
C TRP A 185 16.47 0.78 -4.57
N MET A 186 16.34 1.83 -3.77
CA MET A 186 15.83 3.13 -4.25
C MET A 186 16.81 3.83 -5.17
N PHE A 187 18.11 3.76 -4.93
CA PHE A 187 19.10 4.28 -5.87
C PHE A 187 19.04 3.54 -7.21
N ALA A 188 18.99 2.20 -7.19
CA ALA A 188 18.90 1.39 -8.40
C ALA A 188 17.65 1.69 -9.24
N ASP A 189 16.46 1.82 -8.62
CA ASP A 189 15.22 2.08 -9.36
C ASP A 189 15.00 3.56 -9.66
N ARG A 190 15.16 4.46 -8.68
CA ARG A 190 14.85 5.89 -8.83
C ARG A 190 16.01 6.67 -9.42
N GLY A 191 17.24 6.38 -9.02
CA GLY A 191 18.46 7.00 -9.56
C GLY A 191 18.55 6.81 -11.07
N LYS A 192 18.28 5.61 -11.57
CA LYS A 192 18.21 5.36 -13.01
C LYS A 192 17.24 6.31 -13.73
N ARG A 193 16.05 6.51 -13.19
CA ARG A 193 15.03 7.38 -13.78
C ARG A 193 15.43 8.86 -13.72
N MET A 194 16.10 9.28 -12.65
CA MET A 194 16.62 10.64 -12.51
C MET A 194 17.67 10.93 -13.58
N ILE A 195 18.60 10.01 -13.81
CA ILE A 195 19.63 10.10 -14.84
C ILE A 195 19.03 10.14 -16.25
N GLU A 196 18.04 9.28 -16.50
CA GLU A 196 17.36 9.18 -17.78
C GLU A 196 16.30 10.27 -18.02
N LYS A 197 16.08 11.18 -17.04
CA LYS A 197 15.07 12.26 -17.06
C LYS A 197 13.65 11.75 -17.41
N LYS A 198 13.29 10.53 -16.98
CA LYS A 198 11.99 9.89 -17.28
C LYS A 198 10.90 10.38 -16.34
N TYR A 199 10.50 11.65 -16.46
CA TYR A 199 9.49 12.29 -15.59
C TYR A 199 8.09 12.34 -16.19
N ILE A 200 7.95 12.22 -17.51
CA ILE A 200 6.69 12.47 -18.25
C ILE A 200 5.59 11.44 -17.95
N LYS A 201 5.96 10.19 -17.67
CA LYS A 201 5.03 9.12 -17.27
C LYS A 201 5.45 8.52 -15.92
N PRO A 202 5.26 9.22 -14.80
CA PRO A 202 5.70 8.72 -13.51
C PRO A 202 4.88 7.49 -13.09
N LEU A 203 5.56 6.44 -12.63
CA LEU A 203 4.91 5.24 -12.06
C LEU A 203 4.37 5.48 -10.65
N SER A 204 4.87 6.50 -9.95
CA SER A 204 4.39 6.93 -8.63
C SER A 204 4.64 8.42 -8.43
N ARG A 205 3.87 9.04 -7.54
CA ARG A 205 4.01 10.46 -7.19
C ARG A 205 4.88 10.62 -5.95
N LEU A 206 5.79 11.58 -5.95
CA LEU A 206 6.62 11.91 -4.78
C LEU A 206 5.77 12.36 -3.58
N SER A 207 4.59 12.95 -3.84
CA SER A 207 3.62 13.33 -2.81
C SER A 207 3.14 12.17 -1.92
N ILE A 208 3.23 10.92 -2.40
CA ILE A 208 2.92 9.74 -1.59
C ILE A 208 3.96 9.59 -0.48
N PHE A 209 5.26 9.71 -0.80
CA PHE A 209 6.33 9.66 0.22
C PHE A 209 6.22 10.83 1.20
N LYS A 210 5.95 12.06 0.71
CA LYS A 210 5.69 13.21 1.59
C LYS A 210 4.55 12.94 2.59
N LYS A 211 3.46 12.32 2.13
CA LYS A 211 2.35 11.91 3.00
C LYS A 211 2.79 10.85 4.02
N ASP A 212 3.49 9.81 3.56
CA ASP A 212 3.88 8.68 4.41
C ASP A 212 4.94 9.09 5.46
N MET A 213 5.86 9.99 5.12
CA MET A 213 6.81 10.58 6.08
C MET A 213 6.12 11.43 7.14
N LYS A 214 5.04 12.14 6.79
CA LYS A 214 4.24 12.86 7.80
C LYS A 214 3.57 11.92 8.80
N LEU A 215 3.23 10.69 8.40
CA LEU A 215 2.67 9.69 9.30
C LEU A 215 3.70 9.14 10.31
N ALA A 216 4.98 9.29 10.02
CA ALA A 216 6.06 8.87 10.93
C ALA A 216 6.29 9.88 12.08
N ASN A 217 5.84 11.13 11.93
CA ASN A 217 6.01 12.20 12.92
C ASN A 217 4.81 12.32 13.89
N ASN A 218 3.78 11.49 13.72
CA ASN A 218 2.58 11.43 14.56
C ASN A 218 2.59 10.16 15.41
#